data_2df29666d6b355a6308544c9255d6199
#
_entry.id   2df29666d6b355a6308544c9255d6199
#
_cell.length_a   1.000
_cell.length_b   1.000
_cell.length_c   1.000
_cell.angle_alpha   90.00
_cell.angle_beta   90.00
_cell.angle_gamma   90.00
#
_symmetry.space_group_name_H-M   'P 1'
#
loop_
_entity.id
_entity.type
_entity.pdbx_description
1 polymer ?
#
loop_
_entity_poly.entity_id
_entity_poly.type
_entity_poly.pdbx_seq_one_letter_code
_entity_poly.pdbx_strand_id
1 'polypeptide(L)'
;MKNLFIYAIILFASLANANAQDLDSKYAKGLLAPGTVAPNFTLKTADNKDIELKTYRGDYVVLDFWASWCSDCRKAIPLTKELWNDFRDYNVRFIGVSFDTNKDAWIKTYWDKYQMNWTQVSELKKWKKATTIDRLYKVDWIPTLYLIDPNGKIILGTVQIDKLRAKLEQLRPKLKLSNVDVQANYIGGDSIMNNYLMAHQLYTILLRHMKIQAKVIVMFNIEMDGTVTGARVLKMSDLKANNPKFYKLSSEKQQGILEKAEKHFRNEAVRLVSKMPKWKPALNNGRPIASQKTITVNFDPYWIGEKL
;
A
#
# COMPACT_ATOMS: atom_id res chain seq x y z
N MET A 1 -5.95 -9.81 -48.34
CA MET A 1 -6.35 -10.77 -47.25
C MET A 1 -5.87 -10.39 -45.87
N LYS A 2 -5.01 -9.36 -45.69
CA LYS A 2 -4.51 -8.93 -44.32
C LYS A 2 -5.46 -8.02 -43.54
N ASN A 3 -6.42 -7.37 -44.21
CA ASN A 3 -7.32 -6.38 -43.57
C ASN A 3 -8.63 -7.01 -43.00
N LEU A 4 -8.95 -8.26 -43.35
CA LEU A 4 -10.17 -8.92 -42.86
C LEU A 4 -10.02 -9.47 -41.42
N PHE A 5 -8.79 -9.78 -40.98
CA PHE A 5 -8.53 -10.30 -39.63
C PHE A 5 -8.60 -9.24 -38.52
N ILE A 6 -8.30 -7.98 -38.86
CA ILE A 6 -8.32 -6.87 -37.87
C ILE A 6 -9.75 -6.50 -37.49
N TYR A 7 -10.69 -6.54 -38.46
CA TYR A 7 -12.10 -6.27 -38.19
C TYR A 7 -12.82 -7.36 -37.39
N ALA A 8 -12.39 -8.63 -37.51
CA ALA A 8 -12.97 -9.72 -36.76
C ALA A 8 -12.61 -9.66 -35.26
N ILE A 9 -11.40 -9.19 -34.92
CA ILE A 9 -10.96 -9.06 -33.50
C ILE A 9 -11.69 -7.90 -32.80
N ILE A 10 -11.97 -6.81 -33.52
CA ILE A 10 -12.71 -5.66 -32.96
C ILE A 10 -14.20 -6.01 -32.77
N LEU A 11 -14.78 -6.85 -33.61
CA LEU A 11 -16.19 -7.26 -33.48
C LEU A 11 -16.39 -8.29 -32.35
N PHE A 12 -15.40 -9.14 -32.03
CA PHE A 12 -15.49 -10.08 -30.91
C PHE A 12 -15.33 -9.41 -29.54
N ALA A 13 -14.57 -8.32 -29.44
CA ALA A 13 -14.44 -7.55 -28.20
C ALA A 13 -15.72 -6.77 -27.84
N SER A 14 -16.57 -6.46 -28.80
CA SER A 14 -17.85 -5.76 -28.56
C SER A 14 -19.01 -6.66 -28.14
N LEU A 15 -18.92 -7.98 -28.36
CA LEU A 15 -19.96 -8.94 -28.01
C LEU A 15 -19.81 -9.54 -26.59
N ALA A 16 -18.62 -9.41 -25.96
CA ALA A 16 -18.38 -9.95 -24.62
C ALA A 16 -18.94 -9.07 -23.48
N ASN A 17 -19.39 -7.84 -23.77
CA ASN A 17 -19.88 -6.89 -22.75
C ASN A 17 -21.42 -6.75 -22.69
N ALA A 18 -22.19 -7.57 -23.39
CA ALA A 18 -23.65 -7.37 -23.53
C ALA A 18 -24.49 -7.83 -22.32
N ASN A 19 -23.89 -8.44 -21.26
CA ASN A 19 -24.64 -8.97 -20.12
C ASN A 19 -24.10 -8.63 -18.73
N ALA A 20 -23.22 -7.63 -18.58
CA ALA A 20 -22.90 -7.14 -17.24
C ALA A 20 -24.07 -6.32 -16.71
N GLN A 21 -24.77 -6.87 -15.70
CA GLN A 21 -25.85 -6.17 -15.03
C GLN A 21 -25.35 -4.82 -14.51
N ASP A 22 -26.01 -3.72 -14.90
CA ASP A 22 -25.67 -2.38 -14.38
C ASP A 22 -26.09 -2.25 -12.92
N LEU A 23 -25.16 -2.59 -12.02
CA LEU A 23 -25.36 -2.54 -10.57
C LEU A 23 -25.58 -1.12 -10.06
N ASP A 24 -25.10 -0.09 -10.76
CA ASP A 24 -25.32 1.30 -10.38
C ASP A 24 -26.80 1.68 -10.43
N SER A 25 -27.57 1.12 -11.36
CA SER A 25 -29.01 1.33 -11.43
C SER A 25 -29.74 0.89 -10.16
N LYS A 26 -29.16 -0.04 -9.41
CA LYS A 26 -29.72 -0.58 -8.16
C LYS A 26 -29.10 0.05 -6.92
N TYR A 27 -27.77 0.21 -6.88
CA TYR A 27 -27.03 0.51 -5.64
C TYR A 27 -26.35 1.88 -5.62
N ALA A 28 -26.28 2.60 -6.77
CA ALA A 28 -25.62 3.89 -6.85
C ALA A 28 -26.57 5.11 -6.96
N LYS A 29 -27.88 4.89 -6.98
CA LYS A 29 -28.88 5.97 -7.17
C LYS A 29 -28.80 7.08 -6.12
N GLY A 30 -28.42 6.74 -4.90
CA GLY A 30 -28.32 7.67 -3.78
C GLY A 30 -26.97 8.41 -3.71
N LEU A 31 -25.97 8.02 -4.49
CA LEU A 31 -24.64 8.59 -4.42
C LEU A 31 -24.61 10.08 -4.79
N LEU A 32 -23.57 10.79 -4.33
CA LEU A 32 -23.36 12.19 -4.70
C LEU A 32 -23.14 12.31 -6.21
N ALA A 33 -23.87 13.22 -6.84
CA ALA A 33 -23.82 13.43 -8.29
C ALA A 33 -22.49 14.01 -8.76
N PRO A 34 -22.05 13.69 -10.00
CA PRO A 34 -20.93 14.39 -10.64
C PRO A 34 -21.14 15.92 -10.64
N GLY A 35 -20.05 16.67 -10.41
CA GLY A 35 -20.07 18.13 -10.23
C GLY A 35 -20.21 18.59 -8.77
N THR A 36 -20.69 17.72 -7.87
CA THR A 36 -20.78 18.03 -6.44
C THR A 36 -19.37 18.21 -5.86
N VAL A 37 -19.18 19.21 -5.02
CA VAL A 37 -17.94 19.35 -4.23
C VAL A 37 -17.87 18.20 -3.23
N ALA A 38 -16.80 17.42 -3.28
CA ALA A 38 -16.59 16.29 -2.37
C ALA A 38 -16.54 16.81 -0.92
N PRO A 39 -17.38 16.29 -0.01
CA PRO A 39 -17.32 16.66 1.39
C PRO A 39 -15.94 16.41 1.98
N ASN A 40 -15.38 17.40 2.66
CA ASN A 40 -14.11 17.21 3.35
C ASN A 40 -14.29 16.32 4.57
N PHE A 41 -13.27 15.51 4.85
CA PHE A 41 -13.22 14.69 6.06
C PHE A 41 -11.80 14.65 6.61
N THR A 42 -11.68 14.32 7.89
CA THR A 42 -10.43 13.89 8.52
C THR A 42 -10.67 12.55 9.18
N LEU A 43 -9.95 11.51 8.72
CA LEU A 43 -10.03 10.15 9.23
C LEU A 43 -8.63 9.64 9.61
N LYS A 44 -8.59 8.62 10.45
CA LYS A 44 -7.33 8.08 10.97
C LYS A 44 -6.88 6.82 10.23
N THR A 45 -5.59 6.73 10.02
CA THR A 45 -4.92 5.50 9.61
C THR A 45 -4.79 4.53 10.79
N ALA A 46 -4.34 3.31 10.52
CA ALA A 46 -4.12 2.31 11.56
C ALA A 46 -3.04 2.72 12.60
N ASP A 47 -2.06 3.52 12.20
CA ASP A 47 -1.04 4.12 13.04
C ASP A 47 -1.46 5.47 13.67
N ASN A 48 -2.77 5.75 13.63
CA ASN A 48 -3.42 6.91 14.26
C ASN A 48 -3.08 8.27 13.65
N LYS A 49 -2.61 8.30 12.40
CA LYS A 49 -2.31 9.52 11.66
C LYS A 49 -3.58 10.07 11.01
N ASP A 50 -3.76 11.39 11.08
CA ASP A 50 -4.88 12.07 10.44
C ASP A 50 -4.64 12.22 8.93
N ILE A 51 -5.62 11.81 8.15
CA ILE A 51 -5.70 11.98 6.70
C ILE A 51 -6.89 12.90 6.40
N GLU A 52 -6.61 14.05 5.84
CA GLU A 52 -7.62 15.04 5.46
C GLU A 52 -7.75 15.11 3.95
N LEU A 53 -8.97 14.93 3.40
CA LEU A 53 -9.20 14.90 1.96
C LEU A 53 -8.73 16.18 1.23
N LYS A 54 -8.93 17.35 1.84
CA LYS A 54 -8.55 18.62 1.18
C LYS A 54 -7.05 18.74 0.89
N THR A 55 -6.19 17.98 1.57
CA THR A 55 -4.74 17.99 1.34
C THR A 55 -4.34 17.38 0.00
N TYR A 56 -5.26 16.64 -0.64
CA TYR A 56 -5.07 16.03 -1.95
C TYR A 56 -5.54 16.90 -3.12
N ARG A 57 -5.86 18.19 -2.88
CA ARG A 57 -6.17 19.12 -3.97
C ARG A 57 -4.99 19.24 -4.93
N GLY A 58 -5.30 19.21 -6.25
CA GLY A 58 -4.29 19.16 -7.31
C GLY A 58 -4.09 17.75 -7.88
N ASP A 59 -4.49 16.71 -7.16
CA ASP A 59 -4.50 15.32 -7.61
C ASP A 59 -5.94 14.84 -7.86
N TYR A 60 -6.09 13.82 -8.70
CA TYR A 60 -7.30 12.99 -8.71
C TYR A 60 -7.31 12.08 -7.49
N VAL A 61 -8.48 11.90 -6.88
CA VAL A 61 -8.62 11.02 -5.70
C VAL A 61 -9.66 9.96 -5.95
N VAL A 62 -9.28 8.70 -5.79
CA VAL A 62 -10.18 7.56 -5.71
C VAL A 62 -10.47 7.28 -4.24
N LEU A 63 -11.75 7.40 -3.84
CA LEU A 63 -12.22 6.89 -2.55
C LEU A 63 -12.83 5.52 -2.77
N ASP A 64 -12.35 4.52 -2.05
CA ASP A 64 -12.84 3.14 -2.05
C ASP A 64 -13.44 2.81 -0.69
N PHE A 65 -14.78 2.78 -0.61
CA PHE A 65 -15.53 2.44 0.60
C PHE A 65 -15.71 0.94 0.69
N TRP A 66 -15.17 0.33 1.74
CA TRP A 66 -15.09 -1.12 1.87
C TRP A 66 -15.13 -1.60 3.32
N ALA A 67 -15.07 -2.92 3.55
CA ALA A 67 -14.84 -3.51 4.86
C ALA A 67 -14.25 -4.92 4.73
N SER A 68 -13.53 -5.38 5.75
CA SER A 68 -12.92 -6.71 5.78
C SER A 68 -13.96 -7.85 5.77
N TRP A 69 -15.12 -7.63 6.36
CA TRP A 69 -16.24 -8.57 6.42
C TRP A 69 -17.09 -8.59 5.14
N CYS A 70 -16.96 -7.60 4.26
CA CYS A 70 -17.73 -7.50 3.00
C CYS A 70 -17.20 -8.49 1.96
N SER A 71 -18.00 -9.46 1.55
CA SER A 71 -17.59 -10.49 0.57
C SER A 71 -17.33 -9.89 -0.81
N ASP A 72 -18.18 -8.97 -1.27
CA ASP A 72 -18.06 -8.35 -2.60
C ASP A 72 -16.90 -7.37 -2.65
N CYS A 73 -16.62 -6.67 -1.56
CA CYS A 73 -15.40 -5.86 -1.45
C CYS A 73 -14.15 -6.72 -1.59
N ARG A 74 -14.09 -7.87 -0.90
CA ARG A 74 -12.94 -8.78 -1.01
C ARG A 74 -12.73 -9.34 -2.43
N LYS A 75 -13.79 -9.52 -3.20
CA LYS A 75 -13.71 -9.90 -4.63
C LYS A 75 -13.20 -8.75 -5.49
N ALA A 76 -13.56 -7.50 -5.14
CA ALA A 76 -13.14 -6.31 -5.88
C ALA A 76 -11.70 -5.88 -5.59
N ILE A 77 -11.13 -6.17 -4.40
CA ILE A 77 -9.78 -5.75 -4.00
C ILE A 77 -8.69 -6.12 -5.04
N PRO A 78 -8.62 -7.34 -5.61
CA PRO A 78 -7.62 -7.64 -6.63
C PRO A 78 -7.69 -6.69 -7.83
N LEU A 79 -8.89 -6.38 -8.33
CA LEU A 79 -9.12 -5.46 -9.45
C LEU A 79 -8.76 -4.01 -9.09
N THR A 80 -9.09 -3.59 -7.85
CA THR A 80 -8.67 -2.26 -7.32
C THR A 80 -7.15 -2.18 -7.23
N LYS A 81 -6.48 -3.28 -6.85
CA LYS A 81 -5.02 -3.35 -6.77
C LYS A 81 -4.36 -3.25 -8.15
N GLU A 82 -4.92 -3.93 -9.15
CA GLU A 82 -4.49 -3.77 -10.55
C GLU A 82 -4.65 -2.33 -11.00
N LEU A 83 -5.81 -1.73 -10.76
CA LEU A 83 -6.09 -0.34 -11.12
C LEU A 83 -5.13 0.63 -10.41
N TRP A 84 -4.86 0.41 -9.14
CA TRP A 84 -3.85 1.19 -8.41
C TRP A 84 -2.45 1.05 -9.03
N ASN A 85 -2.03 -0.16 -9.40
CA ASN A 85 -0.75 -0.38 -10.07
C ASN A 85 -0.64 0.39 -11.40
N ASP A 86 -1.74 0.42 -12.19
CA ASP A 86 -1.79 1.09 -13.50
C ASP A 86 -1.72 2.62 -13.39
N PHE A 87 -2.18 3.18 -12.25
CA PHE A 87 -2.33 4.63 -12.09
C PHE A 87 -1.49 5.26 -10.97
N ARG A 88 -0.80 4.49 -10.13
CA ARG A 88 -0.02 5.00 -9.00
C ARG A 88 1.10 5.95 -9.38
N ASP A 89 1.62 5.83 -10.59
CA ASP A 89 2.70 6.69 -11.12
C ASP A 89 2.17 7.99 -11.73
N TYR A 90 0.86 8.18 -11.71
CA TYR A 90 0.20 9.43 -12.10
C TYR A 90 -0.26 10.22 -10.88
N ASN A 91 -0.74 11.44 -11.11
CA ASN A 91 -1.38 12.26 -10.08
C ASN A 91 -2.79 11.72 -9.72
N VAL A 92 -2.86 10.43 -9.40
CA VAL A 92 -4.06 9.72 -8.93
C VAL A 92 -3.76 9.11 -7.57
N ARG A 93 -4.51 9.48 -6.55
CA ARG A 93 -4.37 9.00 -5.18
C ARG A 93 -5.52 8.08 -4.82
N PHE A 94 -5.22 6.96 -4.18
CA PHE A 94 -6.22 6.03 -3.70
C PHE A 94 -6.31 6.13 -2.17
N ILE A 95 -7.52 6.20 -1.64
CA ILE A 95 -7.83 6.20 -0.22
C ILE A 95 -8.91 5.16 0.04
N GLY A 96 -8.57 4.08 0.73
CA GLY A 96 -9.54 3.09 1.21
C GLY A 96 -10.17 3.58 2.50
N VAL A 97 -11.49 3.69 2.52
CA VAL A 97 -12.28 4.08 3.69
C VAL A 97 -12.99 2.85 4.23
N SER A 98 -12.50 2.32 5.34
CA SER A 98 -13.02 1.08 5.92
C SER A 98 -14.14 1.33 6.91
N PHE A 99 -15.18 0.49 6.84
CA PHE A 99 -16.28 0.41 7.83
C PHE A 99 -16.07 -0.70 8.87
N ASP A 100 -14.84 -1.14 9.07
CA ASP A 100 -14.50 -2.08 10.14
C ASP A 100 -14.61 -1.42 11.52
N THR A 101 -15.06 -2.20 12.50
CA THR A 101 -15.06 -1.82 13.91
C THR A 101 -13.90 -2.45 14.68
N ASN A 102 -13.31 -3.51 14.13
CA ASN A 102 -12.15 -4.19 14.69
C ASN A 102 -10.91 -3.81 13.92
N LYS A 103 -9.99 -3.13 14.58
CA LYS A 103 -8.75 -2.62 14.01
C LYS A 103 -7.84 -3.74 13.50
N ASP A 104 -7.73 -4.84 14.25
CA ASP A 104 -6.83 -5.94 13.87
C ASP A 104 -7.36 -6.70 12.65
N ALA A 105 -8.68 -6.93 12.57
CA ALA A 105 -9.32 -7.53 11.39
C ALA A 105 -9.14 -6.65 10.14
N TRP A 106 -9.29 -5.33 10.28
CA TRP A 106 -9.03 -4.36 9.23
C TRP A 106 -7.57 -4.44 8.75
N ILE A 107 -6.59 -4.30 9.67
CA ILE A 107 -5.15 -4.37 9.35
C ILE A 107 -4.80 -5.70 8.70
N LYS A 108 -5.20 -6.82 9.30
CA LYS A 108 -4.94 -8.16 8.76
C LYS A 108 -5.48 -8.32 7.34
N THR A 109 -6.63 -7.72 7.04
CA THR A 109 -7.22 -7.82 5.71
C THR A 109 -6.48 -6.96 4.70
N TYR A 110 -6.37 -5.64 4.93
CA TYR A 110 -5.77 -4.78 3.92
C TYR A 110 -4.26 -4.99 3.80
N TRP A 111 -3.59 -5.32 4.88
CA TRP A 111 -2.14 -5.41 4.93
C TRP A 111 -1.62 -6.82 4.67
N ASP A 112 -1.93 -7.77 5.59
CA ASP A 112 -1.35 -9.12 5.50
C ASP A 112 -1.90 -9.92 4.32
N LYS A 113 -3.23 -9.84 4.11
CA LYS A 113 -3.88 -10.69 3.12
C LYS A 113 -3.80 -10.12 1.70
N TYR A 114 -4.19 -8.85 1.51
CA TYR A 114 -4.34 -8.27 0.18
C TYR A 114 -3.23 -7.31 -0.22
N GLN A 115 -2.40 -6.85 0.74
CA GLN A 115 -1.31 -5.91 0.48
C GLN A 115 -1.79 -4.68 -0.30
N MET A 116 -2.81 -4.01 0.24
CA MET A 116 -3.36 -2.78 -0.30
C MET A 116 -2.42 -1.62 0.03
N ASN A 117 -1.50 -1.33 -0.89
CA ASN A 117 -0.38 -0.40 -0.68
C ASN A 117 -0.74 1.08 -0.87
N TRP A 118 -2.01 1.43 -0.71
CA TRP A 118 -2.49 2.81 -0.71
C TRP A 118 -3.07 3.17 0.65
N THR A 119 -3.25 4.47 0.87
CA THR A 119 -3.75 5.02 2.15
C THR A 119 -5.03 4.32 2.58
N GLN A 120 -5.04 3.84 3.82
CA GLN A 120 -6.20 3.19 4.44
C GLN A 120 -6.62 3.96 5.69
N VAL A 121 -7.90 4.33 5.77
CA VAL A 121 -8.46 5.09 6.90
C VAL A 121 -9.76 4.45 7.40
N SER A 122 -10.09 4.70 8.68
CA SER A 122 -11.35 4.23 9.27
C SER A 122 -11.77 5.11 10.43
N GLU A 123 -13.08 5.20 10.69
CA GLU A 123 -13.64 5.70 11.94
C GLU A 123 -13.64 4.63 13.05
N LEU A 124 -13.43 3.35 12.70
CA LEU A 124 -13.60 2.19 13.59
C LEU A 124 -14.94 2.17 14.30
N LYS A 125 -15.99 2.64 13.63
CA LYS A 125 -17.36 2.75 14.13
C LYS A 125 -18.31 1.89 13.30
N LYS A 126 -19.45 1.52 13.90
CA LYS A 126 -20.45 0.70 13.25
C LYS A 126 -21.10 1.42 12.08
N TRP A 127 -20.94 0.88 10.86
CA TRP A 127 -21.52 1.39 9.62
C TRP A 127 -23.04 1.56 9.73
N LYS A 128 -23.58 2.61 9.11
CA LYS A 128 -24.98 3.02 9.10
C LYS A 128 -25.59 3.33 10.48
N LYS A 129 -24.80 3.23 11.56
CA LYS A 129 -25.25 3.55 12.92
C LYS A 129 -24.45 4.66 13.57
N ALA A 130 -23.14 4.55 13.56
CA ALA A 130 -22.25 5.45 14.27
C ALA A 130 -21.20 6.15 13.38
N THR A 131 -21.02 5.71 12.13
CA THR A 131 -20.14 6.37 11.15
C THR A 131 -20.73 7.69 10.68
N THR A 132 -19.86 8.64 10.35
CA THR A 132 -20.23 9.94 9.80
C THR A 132 -19.97 9.99 8.31
N ILE A 133 -18.91 9.34 7.88
CA ILE A 133 -18.42 9.37 6.49
C ILE A 133 -19.39 8.76 5.50
N ASP A 134 -20.13 7.70 5.88
CA ASP A 134 -21.15 7.08 5.04
C ASP A 134 -22.30 8.06 4.71
N ARG A 135 -22.73 8.85 5.70
CA ARG A 135 -23.78 9.88 5.50
C ARG A 135 -23.28 11.01 4.63
N LEU A 136 -22.04 11.48 4.84
CA LEU A 136 -21.42 12.54 4.05
C LEU A 136 -21.36 12.18 2.56
N TYR A 137 -21.01 10.93 2.25
CA TYR A 137 -20.87 10.42 0.89
C TYR A 137 -22.10 9.61 0.41
N LYS A 138 -23.16 9.54 1.22
CA LYS A 138 -24.39 8.80 0.92
C LYS A 138 -24.13 7.33 0.51
N VAL A 139 -23.23 6.68 1.26
CA VAL A 139 -22.81 5.29 0.99
C VAL A 139 -23.77 4.32 1.64
N ASP A 140 -24.67 3.75 0.85
CA ASP A 140 -25.65 2.74 1.29
C ASP A 140 -25.27 1.31 0.94
N TRP A 141 -24.30 1.13 0.08
CA TRP A 141 -23.78 -0.14 -0.40
C TRP A 141 -22.25 -0.12 -0.40
N ILE A 142 -21.60 -1.27 -0.24
CA ILE A 142 -20.15 -1.45 -0.44
C ILE A 142 -19.87 -2.71 -1.26
N PRO A 143 -18.88 -2.69 -2.20
CA PRO A 143 -17.96 -1.56 -2.40
C PRO A 143 -18.65 -0.37 -3.09
N THR A 144 -18.28 0.84 -2.71
CA THR A 144 -18.64 2.08 -3.40
C THR A 144 -17.36 2.87 -3.70
N LEU A 145 -17.29 3.40 -4.90
CA LEU A 145 -16.13 4.10 -5.42
C LEU A 145 -16.51 5.51 -5.84
N TYR A 146 -15.71 6.49 -5.45
CA TYR A 146 -15.79 7.84 -5.98
C TYR A 146 -14.48 8.21 -6.67
N LEU A 147 -14.58 8.92 -7.79
CA LEU A 147 -13.46 9.63 -8.40
C LEU A 147 -13.69 11.13 -8.26
N ILE A 148 -12.71 11.81 -7.68
CA ILE A 148 -12.72 13.25 -7.41
C ILE A 148 -11.63 13.90 -8.27
N ASP A 149 -11.95 15.03 -8.90
CA ASP A 149 -11.01 15.79 -9.73
C ASP A 149 -10.02 16.64 -8.89
N PRO A 150 -8.97 17.22 -9.48
CA PRO A 150 -7.99 18.05 -8.77
C PRO A 150 -8.59 19.29 -8.09
N ASN A 151 -9.76 19.76 -8.53
CA ASN A 151 -10.50 20.87 -7.90
C ASN A 151 -11.39 20.39 -6.73
N GLY A 152 -11.44 19.09 -6.50
CA GLY A 152 -12.22 18.44 -5.46
C GLY A 152 -13.68 18.27 -5.78
N LYS A 153 -14.04 18.20 -7.06
CA LYS A 153 -15.39 17.85 -7.49
C LYS A 153 -15.47 16.37 -7.80
N ILE A 154 -16.54 15.75 -7.39
CA ILE A 154 -16.85 14.36 -7.77
C ILE A 154 -17.09 14.34 -9.28
N ILE A 155 -16.45 13.42 -10.00
CA ILE A 155 -16.62 13.19 -11.43
C ILE A 155 -17.18 11.81 -11.75
N LEU A 156 -17.20 10.91 -10.75
CA LEU A 156 -17.84 9.60 -10.81
C LEU A 156 -18.19 9.14 -9.40
N GLY A 157 -19.39 8.58 -9.24
CA GLY A 157 -19.79 7.73 -8.12
C GLY A 157 -20.34 6.43 -8.67
N THR A 158 -19.84 5.27 -8.23
CA THR A 158 -20.21 3.96 -8.78
C THR A 158 -19.97 2.84 -7.76
N VAL A 159 -20.65 1.69 -7.96
CA VAL A 159 -20.38 0.45 -7.24
C VAL A 159 -19.61 -0.56 -8.12
N GLN A 160 -19.20 -0.16 -9.32
CA GLN A 160 -18.58 -1.03 -10.33
C GLN A 160 -17.15 -0.55 -10.65
N ILE A 161 -16.16 -1.38 -10.35
CA ILE A 161 -14.74 -1.08 -10.58
C ILE A 161 -14.44 -0.82 -12.08
N ASP A 162 -15.14 -1.51 -12.98
CA ASP A 162 -14.94 -1.36 -14.43
C ASP A 162 -15.31 0.04 -14.93
N LYS A 163 -16.34 0.67 -14.35
CA LYS A 163 -16.69 2.06 -14.65
C LYS A 163 -15.63 3.03 -14.17
N LEU A 164 -15.05 2.79 -12.98
CA LEU A 164 -13.93 3.58 -12.48
C LEU A 164 -12.71 3.42 -13.40
N ARG A 165 -12.38 2.18 -13.81
CA ARG A 165 -11.30 1.90 -14.75
C ARG A 165 -11.52 2.65 -16.07
N ALA A 166 -12.67 2.51 -16.68
CA ALA A 166 -13.01 3.19 -17.94
C ALA A 166 -12.87 4.73 -17.80
N LYS A 167 -13.30 5.29 -16.66
CA LYS A 167 -13.18 6.73 -16.41
C LYS A 167 -11.73 7.18 -16.26
N LEU A 168 -10.91 6.45 -15.54
CA LEU A 168 -9.48 6.73 -15.39
C LEU A 168 -8.73 6.59 -16.72
N GLU A 169 -9.04 5.57 -17.53
CA GLU A 169 -8.49 5.42 -18.88
C GLU A 169 -8.87 6.59 -19.79
N GLN A 170 -10.12 7.05 -19.74
CA GLN A 170 -10.55 8.25 -20.48
C GLN A 170 -9.75 9.49 -20.05
N LEU A 171 -9.36 9.57 -18.79
CA LEU A 171 -8.58 10.68 -18.25
C LEU A 171 -7.07 10.54 -18.49
N ARG A 172 -6.57 9.35 -18.81
CA ARG A 172 -5.13 9.05 -18.95
C ARG A 172 -4.35 10.10 -19.76
N PRO A 173 -4.84 10.63 -20.92
CA PRO A 173 -4.12 11.67 -21.66
C PRO A 173 -3.99 13.02 -20.91
N LYS A 174 -4.80 13.23 -19.88
CA LYS A 174 -4.81 14.46 -19.05
C LYS A 174 -4.09 14.26 -17.72
N LEU A 175 -3.79 13.01 -17.36
CA LEU A 175 -3.07 12.70 -16.13
C LEU A 175 -1.61 13.14 -16.28
N LYS A 176 -1.10 13.73 -15.22
CA LYS A 176 0.32 14.06 -15.13
C LYS A 176 1.00 12.83 -14.52
N LEU A 177 2.09 12.38 -15.10
CA LEU A 177 3.00 11.50 -14.39
C LEU A 177 3.33 12.20 -13.08
N SER A 178 3.29 11.48 -11.99
CA SER A 178 3.83 11.94 -10.72
C SER A 178 5.34 12.09 -10.95
N ASN A 179 5.74 13.22 -11.54
CA ASN A 179 7.13 13.58 -11.57
C ASN A 179 7.53 13.76 -10.12
N VAL A 180 8.12 12.73 -9.57
CA VAL A 180 8.79 12.83 -8.29
C VAL A 180 10.01 13.70 -8.59
N ASP A 181 9.84 15.02 -8.46
CA ASP A 181 10.92 15.98 -8.70
C ASP A 181 12.10 15.69 -7.78
N VAL A 182 11.78 15.20 -6.59
CA VAL A 182 12.75 14.80 -5.57
C VAL A 182 12.32 13.47 -4.95
N GLN A 183 13.16 12.46 -5.10
CA GLN A 183 12.96 11.16 -4.43
C GLN A 183 13.08 11.30 -2.91
N ALA A 184 12.25 10.55 -2.19
CA ALA A 184 12.41 10.46 -0.74
C ALA A 184 13.82 9.98 -0.38
N ASN A 185 14.44 10.65 0.60
CA ASN A 185 15.81 10.36 1.00
C ASN A 185 15.94 10.32 2.54
N TYR A 186 16.80 9.42 3.04
CA TYR A 186 17.15 9.39 4.46
C TYR A 186 17.87 10.67 4.84
N ILE A 187 17.54 11.26 5.99
CA ILE A 187 18.22 12.48 6.45
C ILE A 187 19.68 12.15 6.74
N GLY A 188 20.59 12.75 5.98
CA GLY A 188 22.02 12.42 6.01
C GLY A 188 22.48 11.39 4.96
N GLY A 189 21.53 10.88 4.13
CA GLY A 189 21.82 10.00 3.00
C GLY A 189 22.03 8.53 3.38
N ASP A 190 22.35 7.71 2.39
CA ASP A 190 22.42 6.25 2.52
C ASP A 190 23.52 5.79 3.49
N SER A 191 24.62 6.51 3.60
CA SER A 191 25.70 6.18 4.54
C SER A 191 25.22 6.25 5.99
N ILE A 192 24.49 7.32 6.35
CA ILE A 192 23.93 7.49 7.70
C ILE A 192 22.82 6.47 7.96
N MET A 193 22.01 6.18 6.94
CA MET A 193 21.00 5.11 7.02
C MET A 193 21.64 3.75 7.31
N ASN A 194 22.69 3.39 6.58
CA ASN A 194 23.39 2.12 6.79
C ASN A 194 24.02 2.05 8.18
N ASN A 195 24.61 3.15 8.66
CA ASN A 195 25.13 3.24 10.02
C ASN A 195 24.03 3.05 11.06
N TYR A 196 22.86 3.68 10.86
CA TYR A 196 21.69 3.47 11.72
C TYR A 196 21.28 1.99 11.75
N LEU A 197 21.14 1.36 10.59
CA LEU A 197 20.75 -0.05 10.50
C LEU A 197 21.75 -0.95 11.23
N MET A 198 23.05 -0.74 11.01
CA MET A 198 24.11 -1.53 11.67
C MET A 198 24.15 -1.30 13.17
N ALA A 199 24.03 -0.06 13.63
CA ALA A 199 24.13 0.28 15.05
C ALA A 199 22.97 -0.23 15.90
N HIS A 200 21.79 -0.44 15.27
CA HIS A 200 20.56 -0.83 15.98
C HIS A 200 20.13 -2.28 15.74
N GLN A 201 20.91 -3.06 14.99
CA GLN A 201 20.64 -4.48 14.78
C GLN A 201 20.75 -5.29 16.08
N LEU A 202 19.75 -6.12 16.32
CA LEU A 202 19.76 -7.08 17.41
C LEU A 202 20.06 -8.48 16.88
N TYR A 203 21.04 -9.12 17.48
CA TYR A 203 21.38 -10.52 17.24
C TYR A 203 21.17 -11.34 18.51
N THR A 204 20.54 -12.52 18.38
CA THR A 204 20.57 -13.47 19.46
C THR A 204 21.99 -14.04 19.64
N ILE A 205 22.32 -14.45 20.87
CA ILE A 205 23.65 -15.04 21.19
C ILE A 205 23.96 -16.21 20.27
N LEU A 206 22.95 -17.07 20.01
CA LEU A 206 23.09 -18.24 19.15
C LEU A 206 23.46 -17.84 17.69
N LEU A 207 22.71 -16.89 17.11
CA LEU A 207 22.94 -16.47 15.72
C LEU A 207 24.29 -15.81 15.55
N ARG A 208 24.72 -15.02 16.54
CA ARG A 208 26.05 -14.42 16.57
C ARG A 208 27.14 -15.49 16.68
N HIS A 209 27.00 -16.45 17.61
CA HIS A 209 27.98 -17.53 17.81
C HIS A 209 28.12 -18.40 16.56
N MET A 210 27.01 -18.72 15.90
CA MET A 210 27.01 -19.52 14.66
C MET A 210 27.37 -18.70 13.41
N LYS A 211 27.62 -17.39 13.57
CA LYS A 211 27.92 -16.43 12.49
C LYS A 211 26.91 -16.52 11.35
N ILE A 212 25.61 -16.51 11.70
CA ILE A 212 24.54 -16.54 10.72
C ILE A 212 24.41 -15.16 10.09
N GLN A 213 24.35 -15.12 8.76
CA GLN A 213 24.14 -13.89 7.98
C GLN A 213 22.94 -14.03 7.05
N ALA A 214 22.37 -12.90 6.65
CA ALA A 214 21.28 -12.84 5.67
C ALA A 214 21.17 -11.43 5.08
N LYS A 215 20.48 -11.33 3.95
CA LYS A 215 19.98 -10.07 3.37
C LYS A 215 18.46 -10.08 3.38
N VAL A 216 17.86 -9.05 3.95
CA VAL A 216 16.41 -8.90 4.01
C VAL A 216 16.00 -7.64 3.27
N ILE A 217 15.23 -7.80 2.21
CA ILE A 217 14.67 -6.68 1.45
C ILE A 217 13.35 -6.29 2.11
N VAL A 218 13.30 -5.04 2.59
CA VAL A 218 12.13 -4.47 3.25
C VAL A 218 11.56 -3.35 2.39
N MET A 219 10.26 -3.39 2.16
CA MET A 219 9.50 -2.32 1.56
C MET A 219 8.75 -1.56 2.66
N PHE A 220 8.64 -0.24 2.51
CA PHE A 220 7.93 0.63 3.45
C PHE A 220 7.45 1.89 2.75
N ASN A 221 6.53 2.61 3.37
CA ASN A 221 6.07 3.90 2.90
C ASN A 221 6.78 5.02 3.66
N ILE A 222 7.06 6.09 2.96
CA ILE A 222 7.49 7.36 3.52
C ILE A 222 6.33 8.32 3.31
N GLU A 223 5.75 8.76 4.40
CA GLU A 223 4.59 9.64 4.40
C GLU A 223 4.99 11.08 4.04
N MET A 224 4.01 11.95 3.76
CA MET A 224 4.24 13.35 3.41
C MET A 224 5.01 14.13 4.50
N ASP A 225 4.91 13.71 5.77
CA ASP A 225 5.65 14.30 6.88
C ASP A 225 7.01 13.63 7.14
N GLY A 226 7.40 12.68 6.29
CA GLY A 226 8.63 11.90 6.39
C GLY A 226 8.56 10.69 7.31
N THR A 227 7.42 10.41 7.96
CA THR A 227 7.27 9.25 8.84
C THR A 227 7.31 7.97 8.03
N VAL A 228 8.00 6.95 8.56
CA VAL A 228 8.04 5.60 7.97
C VAL A 228 6.85 4.80 8.48
N THR A 229 6.12 4.19 7.55
CA THR A 229 4.97 3.32 7.85
C THR A 229 5.02 2.06 7.00
N GLY A 230 4.25 1.05 7.38
CA GLY A 230 4.00 -0.08 6.52
C GLY A 230 5.22 -0.92 6.16
N ALA A 231 6.23 -1.00 7.01
CA ALA A 231 7.41 -1.81 6.75
C ALA A 231 7.07 -3.31 6.68
N ARG A 232 7.51 -3.97 5.62
CA ARG A 232 7.30 -5.41 5.40
C ARG A 232 8.44 -6.04 4.63
N VAL A 233 8.68 -7.31 4.89
CA VAL A 233 9.67 -8.08 4.14
C VAL A 233 9.11 -8.46 2.77
N LEU A 234 9.84 -8.11 1.72
CA LEU A 234 9.57 -8.61 0.36
C LEU A 234 10.29 -9.92 0.09
N LYS A 235 11.57 -9.98 0.46
CA LYS A 235 12.43 -11.13 0.16
C LYS A 235 13.51 -11.24 1.22
N MET A 236 13.93 -12.47 1.48
CA MET A 236 15.18 -12.77 2.19
C MET A 236 16.05 -13.67 1.33
N SER A 237 17.34 -13.42 1.36
CA SER A 237 18.36 -14.20 0.64
C SER A 237 19.64 -14.31 1.47
N ASP A 238 20.57 -15.12 0.98
CA ASP A 238 21.91 -15.31 1.54
C ASP A 238 21.92 -15.77 3.01
N LEU A 239 20.83 -16.45 3.45
CA LEU A 239 20.79 -17.05 4.78
C LEU A 239 21.75 -18.22 4.86
N LYS A 240 22.85 -18.02 5.58
CA LYS A 240 23.89 -19.03 5.79
C LYS A 240 24.66 -18.83 7.07
N ALA A 241 25.34 -19.87 7.50
CA ALA A 241 26.29 -19.82 8.60
C ALA A 241 27.74 -19.68 8.06
N ASN A 242 28.56 -18.89 8.76
CA ASN A 242 29.98 -18.75 8.45
C ASN A 242 30.87 -19.31 9.57
N ASN A 243 30.33 -20.19 10.42
CA ASN A 243 31.08 -20.85 11.48
C ASN A 243 31.24 -22.34 11.19
N PRO A 244 32.48 -22.91 11.12
CA PRO A 244 32.70 -24.32 10.91
C PRO A 244 32.02 -25.25 11.93
N LYS A 245 31.77 -24.75 13.16
CA LYS A 245 31.04 -25.49 14.20
C LYS A 245 29.59 -25.77 13.80
N PHE A 246 28.98 -24.89 13.00
CA PHE A 246 27.63 -25.09 12.49
C PHE A 246 27.54 -26.36 11.64
N TYR A 247 28.49 -26.57 10.75
CA TYR A 247 28.50 -27.69 9.81
C TYR A 247 28.86 -29.04 10.47
N LYS A 248 29.29 -29.03 11.75
CA LYS A 248 29.50 -30.25 12.56
C LYS A 248 28.22 -30.69 13.28
N LEU A 249 27.14 -29.90 13.21
CA LEU A 249 25.84 -30.27 13.79
C LEU A 249 25.11 -31.24 12.86
N SER A 250 24.15 -32.01 13.42
CA SER A 250 23.23 -32.79 12.60
C SER A 250 22.40 -31.90 11.67
N SER A 251 21.96 -32.41 10.54
CA SER A 251 21.15 -31.67 9.56
C SER A 251 19.89 -31.09 10.16
N GLU A 252 19.22 -31.83 11.06
CA GLU A 252 18.04 -31.37 11.77
C GLU A 252 18.33 -30.14 12.67
N LYS A 253 19.47 -30.16 13.39
CA LYS A 253 19.89 -29.02 14.21
C LYS A 253 20.28 -27.81 13.37
N GLN A 254 20.97 -28.04 12.23
CA GLN A 254 21.29 -26.97 11.29
C GLN A 254 20.02 -26.30 10.76
N GLN A 255 19.06 -27.10 10.30
CA GLN A 255 17.79 -26.58 9.80
C GLN A 255 17.01 -25.82 10.87
N GLY A 256 16.89 -26.35 12.09
CA GLY A 256 16.21 -25.66 13.18
C GLY A 256 16.86 -24.33 13.57
N ILE A 257 18.19 -24.20 13.42
CA ILE A 257 18.89 -22.93 13.64
C ILE A 257 18.57 -21.93 12.51
N LEU A 258 18.57 -22.38 11.25
CA LEU A 258 18.26 -21.52 10.10
C LEU A 258 16.80 -21.04 10.12
N GLU A 259 15.86 -21.87 10.47
CA GLU A 259 14.45 -21.48 10.63
C GLU A 259 14.26 -20.39 11.71
N LYS A 260 14.94 -20.58 12.87
CA LYS A 260 14.95 -19.54 13.92
C LYS A 260 15.59 -18.26 13.45
N ALA A 261 16.67 -18.35 12.68
CA ALA A 261 17.35 -17.20 12.11
C ALA A 261 16.46 -16.46 11.10
N GLU A 262 15.79 -17.19 10.22
CA GLU A 262 14.86 -16.62 9.25
C GLU A 262 13.78 -15.80 9.93
N LYS A 263 13.09 -16.40 10.90
CA LYS A 263 12.05 -15.73 11.69
C LYS A 263 12.59 -14.48 12.40
N HIS A 264 13.77 -14.61 13.03
CA HIS A 264 14.38 -13.50 13.76
C HIS A 264 14.74 -12.34 12.81
N PHE A 265 15.44 -12.59 11.71
CA PHE A 265 15.89 -11.54 10.80
C PHE A 265 14.74 -10.85 10.07
N ARG A 266 13.68 -11.58 9.72
CA ARG A 266 12.46 -10.97 9.15
C ARG A 266 11.83 -9.99 10.12
N ASN A 267 11.63 -10.37 11.36
CA ASN A 267 11.03 -9.53 12.38
C ASN A 267 11.92 -8.32 12.72
N GLU A 268 13.22 -8.57 12.85
CA GLU A 268 14.19 -7.53 13.19
C GLU A 268 14.34 -6.50 12.07
N ALA A 269 14.36 -6.92 10.81
CA ALA A 269 14.39 -6.02 9.67
C ALA A 269 13.16 -5.08 9.65
N VAL A 270 11.97 -5.61 9.89
CA VAL A 270 10.75 -4.80 10.00
C VAL A 270 10.84 -3.85 11.18
N ARG A 271 11.29 -4.32 12.36
CA ARG A 271 11.47 -3.47 13.55
C ARG A 271 12.42 -2.31 13.28
N LEU A 272 13.58 -2.57 12.69
CA LEU A 272 14.59 -1.56 12.36
C LEU A 272 14.01 -0.48 11.45
N VAL A 273 13.36 -0.90 10.37
CA VAL A 273 12.79 0.04 9.39
C VAL A 273 11.64 0.84 9.99
N SER A 274 10.75 0.20 10.75
CA SER A 274 9.61 0.88 11.40
C SER A 274 10.05 1.90 12.47
N LYS A 275 11.26 1.76 13.01
CA LYS A 275 11.80 2.68 14.02
C LYS A 275 12.78 3.70 13.45
N MET A 276 12.91 3.77 12.13
CA MET A 276 13.74 4.80 11.50
C MET A 276 13.26 6.21 11.87
N PRO A 277 14.19 7.16 12.05
CA PRO A 277 13.82 8.57 12.14
C PRO A 277 13.15 9.04 10.86
N LYS A 278 12.55 10.22 10.90
CA LYS A 278 11.88 10.81 9.73
C LYS A 278 12.83 10.94 8.56
N TRP A 279 12.29 10.69 7.38
CA TRP A 279 12.94 10.89 6.10
C TRP A 279 12.61 12.27 5.53
N LYS A 280 13.38 12.74 4.57
CA LYS A 280 12.91 13.79 3.64
C LYS A 280 11.89 13.14 2.71
N PRO A 281 10.63 13.57 2.69
CA PRO A 281 9.62 12.98 1.81
C PRO A 281 9.94 13.24 0.34
N ALA A 282 9.38 12.46 -0.55
CA ALA A 282 9.38 12.76 -1.97
C ALA A 282 8.58 14.04 -2.23
N LEU A 283 8.99 14.79 -3.25
CA LEU A 283 8.29 16.00 -3.67
C LEU A 283 7.73 15.83 -5.08
N ASN A 284 6.54 16.37 -5.29
CA ASN A 284 5.93 16.56 -6.59
C ASN A 284 5.51 18.02 -6.72
N ASN A 285 6.05 18.73 -7.70
CA ASN A 285 5.88 20.19 -7.85
C ASN A 285 6.18 20.94 -6.53
N GLY A 286 7.27 20.56 -5.85
CA GLY A 286 7.70 21.14 -4.58
C GLY A 286 6.83 20.80 -3.37
N ARG A 287 5.78 19.97 -3.51
CA ARG A 287 4.89 19.55 -2.42
C ARG A 287 5.24 18.15 -1.95
N PRO A 288 5.30 17.91 -0.64
CA PRO A 288 5.53 16.58 -0.10
C PRO A 288 4.45 15.59 -0.55
N ILE A 289 4.88 14.43 -1.03
CA ILE A 289 4.01 13.31 -1.36
C ILE A 289 4.43 12.06 -0.61
N ALA A 290 3.47 11.20 -0.31
CA ALA A 290 3.78 9.86 0.17
C ALA A 290 4.43 9.05 -0.95
N SER A 291 5.44 8.26 -0.60
CA SER A 291 6.17 7.43 -1.56
C SER A 291 6.54 6.09 -0.96
N GLN A 292 6.78 5.11 -1.81
CA GLN A 292 7.22 3.78 -1.39
C GLN A 292 8.72 3.64 -1.63
N LYS A 293 9.43 3.04 -0.69
CA LYS A 293 10.86 2.76 -0.76
C LYS A 293 11.14 1.31 -0.43
N THR A 294 12.20 0.81 -1.01
CA THR A 294 12.74 -0.53 -0.72
C THR A 294 14.20 -0.39 -0.33
N ILE A 295 14.59 -1.03 0.76
CA ILE A 295 15.98 -1.10 1.20
C ILE A 295 16.38 -2.53 1.50
N THR A 296 17.68 -2.79 1.49
CA THR A 296 18.25 -4.05 1.94
C THR A 296 18.85 -3.88 3.33
N VAL A 297 18.34 -4.65 4.29
CA VAL A 297 18.94 -4.78 5.62
C VAL A 297 19.91 -5.96 5.57
N ASN A 298 21.21 -5.66 5.70
CA ASN A 298 22.25 -6.68 5.73
C ASN A 298 22.49 -7.09 7.19
N PHE A 299 22.31 -8.37 7.48
CA PHE A 299 22.65 -8.99 8.74
C PHE A 299 24.01 -9.66 8.59
N ASP A 300 25.03 -9.03 9.19
CA ASP A 300 26.40 -9.54 9.20
C ASP A 300 26.96 -9.52 10.64
N PRO A 301 27.24 -10.68 11.22
CA PRO A 301 27.71 -10.78 12.61
C PRO A 301 29.13 -10.21 12.82
N TYR A 302 29.90 -9.97 11.77
CA TYR A 302 31.24 -9.41 11.88
C TYR A 302 31.23 -7.91 12.20
N TRP A 303 30.18 -7.17 11.86
CA TRP A 303 30.06 -5.74 12.14
C TRP A 303 29.75 -5.40 13.61
N ILE A 304 29.28 -6.38 14.38
CA ILE A 304 28.82 -6.16 15.76
C ILE A 304 29.97 -6.42 16.77
N GLY A 305 31.12 -6.90 16.31
CA GLY A 305 32.18 -7.47 17.15
C GLY A 305 33.25 -6.49 17.64
N GLU A 306 33.32 -5.24 17.19
CA GLU A 306 34.38 -4.30 17.55
C GLU A 306 34.00 -3.23 18.59
N LYS A 307 32.81 -3.37 19.22
CA LYS A 307 32.38 -2.49 20.32
C LYS A 307 32.03 -3.30 21.56
N LEU A 308 33.00 -3.96 22.16
CA LEU A 308 33.03 -4.40 23.57
C LEU A 308 34.35 -3.96 24.20
#